data_62acffd07353fd3279ca249995f677fd
#
_entry.id   62acffd07353fd3279ca249995f677fd
#
_cell.length_a   1.000
_cell.length_b   1.000
_cell.length_c   1.000
_cell.angle_alpha   90.00
_cell.angle_beta   90.00
_cell.angle_gamma   90.00
#
_symmetry.space_group_name_H-M   'P 1'
#
loop_
_entity.id
_entity.type
_entity.pdbx_description
1 polymer ?
#
loop_
_entity_poly.entity_id
_entity_poly.type
_entity_poly.pdbx_seq_one_letter_code
_entity_poly.pdbx_strand_id
1 'polypeptide(L)'
;MVVGGFEKVYELGRIFRNEGISTRHNPEFTSVEIYQAFSDYVDMMNLTEELIKDIIADACGSLIINYQNKEIDFSKPWSRISMKDIVKKYTGIDFDSFSGDFQAAKQAVKSINVDFSDKVNTIGRLLNEVFEQKVESKLIEPTFVIDYPVEISPLARPHLDNKEMVQRFELFIVCLLYTSDAADE
;
A
#
# COMPACT_ATOMS: atom_id res chain seq x y z
N MET A 1 18.08 -13.77 -11.87
CA MET A 1 17.70 -15.18 -11.51
C MET A 1 16.40 -15.61 -12.19
N VAL A 2 15.28 -14.93 -12.07
CA VAL A 2 14.03 -15.29 -12.75
C VAL A 2 14.21 -15.34 -14.28
N VAL A 3 14.84 -14.34 -14.90
CA VAL A 3 15.19 -14.36 -16.34
C VAL A 3 16.10 -15.53 -16.71
N GLY A 4 16.87 -16.07 -15.77
CA GLY A 4 17.72 -17.25 -15.95
C GLY A 4 17.01 -18.60 -15.75
N GLY A 5 15.68 -18.59 -15.59
CA GLY A 5 14.85 -19.81 -15.53
C GLY A 5 14.46 -20.29 -14.12
N PHE A 6 14.76 -19.53 -13.07
CA PHE A 6 14.20 -19.81 -11.74
C PHE A 6 12.77 -19.28 -11.66
N GLU A 7 11.82 -20.13 -11.29
CA GLU A 7 10.41 -19.72 -11.19
C GLU A 7 10.12 -18.87 -9.96
N LYS A 8 10.79 -19.17 -8.84
CA LYS A 8 10.61 -18.45 -7.57
C LYS A 8 11.98 -18.23 -6.94
N VAL A 9 12.21 -17.01 -6.48
CA VAL A 9 13.41 -16.64 -5.76
C VAL A 9 13.07 -15.66 -4.64
N TYR A 10 13.83 -15.71 -3.55
CA TYR A 10 13.76 -14.69 -2.52
C TYR A 10 15.16 -14.32 -2.05
N GLU A 11 15.29 -13.12 -1.55
CA GLU A 11 16.48 -12.63 -0.86
C GLU A 11 16.05 -12.08 0.51
N LEU A 12 16.71 -12.55 1.56
CA LEU A 12 16.51 -12.08 2.92
C LEU A 12 17.83 -11.52 3.43
N GLY A 13 17.88 -10.25 3.74
CA GLY A 13 19.13 -9.63 4.15
C GLY A 13 18.96 -8.25 4.78
N ARG A 14 20.11 -7.69 5.16
CA ARG A 14 20.18 -6.30 5.64
C ARG A 14 20.29 -5.35 4.47
N ILE A 15 19.41 -4.36 4.49
CA ILE A 15 19.35 -3.29 3.49
C ILE A 15 19.76 -1.98 4.15
N PHE A 16 20.44 -1.14 3.39
CA PHE A 16 20.87 0.19 3.82
C PHE A 16 20.27 1.22 2.86
N ARG A 17 19.48 2.16 3.41
CA ARG A 17 18.94 3.29 2.66
C ARG A 17 19.35 4.59 3.32
N ASN A 18 19.73 5.59 2.51
CA ASN A 18 20.06 6.93 2.99
C ASN A 18 18.79 7.75 3.28
N GLU A 19 18.05 7.33 4.28
CA GLU A 19 16.83 7.98 4.72
C GLU A 19 17.04 8.74 6.03
N GLY A 20 16.20 9.74 6.27
CA GLY A 20 16.18 10.41 7.57
C GLY A 20 15.74 9.45 8.69
N ILE A 21 16.42 9.48 9.83
CA ILE A 21 16.05 8.67 11.00
C ILE A 21 14.74 9.18 11.58
N SER A 22 13.76 8.28 11.74
CA SER A 22 12.49 8.57 12.39
C SER A 22 12.05 7.37 13.24
N THR A 23 10.92 7.48 13.92
CA THR A 23 10.33 6.36 14.65
C THR A 23 9.89 5.20 13.74
N ARG A 24 9.78 5.42 12.44
CA ARG A 24 9.38 4.44 11.43
C ARG A 24 10.49 4.07 10.46
N HIS A 25 11.57 4.87 10.37
CA HIS A 25 12.63 4.69 9.40
C HIS A 25 13.98 4.56 10.10
N ASN A 26 14.66 3.45 9.84
CA ASN A 26 16.02 3.21 10.26
C ASN A 26 16.88 3.02 8.98
N PRO A 27 18.02 3.68 8.84
CA PRO A 27 18.92 3.52 7.68
C PRO A 27 19.39 2.09 7.44
N GLU A 28 19.41 1.26 8.47
CA GLU A 28 19.66 -0.19 8.37
C GLU A 28 18.42 -0.94 8.82
N PHE A 29 17.91 -1.84 7.96
CA PHE A 29 16.77 -2.70 8.27
C PHE A 29 16.89 -4.04 7.56
N THR A 30 16.18 -5.05 8.04
CA THR A 30 16.10 -6.36 7.40
C THR A 30 14.88 -6.38 6.48
N SER A 31 15.09 -6.80 5.24
CA SER A 31 14.03 -6.94 4.23
C SER A 31 14.04 -8.34 3.63
N VAL A 32 12.89 -8.79 3.21
CA VAL A 32 12.74 -9.93 2.32
C VAL A 32 12.17 -9.45 0.99
N GLU A 33 12.83 -9.81 -0.10
CA GLU A 33 12.39 -9.55 -1.46
C GLU A 33 11.99 -10.87 -2.11
N ILE A 34 10.82 -10.93 -2.72
CA ILE A 34 10.28 -12.15 -3.32
C ILE A 34 9.92 -11.87 -4.77
N TYR A 35 10.40 -12.74 -5.65
CA TYR A 35 10.15 -12.67 -7.09
C TYR A 35 9.59 -13.99 -7.58
N GLN A 36 8.49 -13.95 -8.30
CA GLN A 36 7.83 -15.13 -8.85
C GLN A 36 7.48 -14.91 -10.32
N ALA A 37 7.90 -15.86 -11.18
CA ALA A 37 7.54 -15.85 -12.59
C ALA A 37 6.05 -16.20 -12.77
N PHE A 38 5.45 -15.70 -13.86
CA PHE A 38 4.07 -15.98 -14.25
C PHE A 38 3.01 -15.65 -13.20
N SER A 39 3.32 -14.69 -12.32
CA SER A 39 2.44 -14.21 -11.26
C SER A 39 2.06 -12.76 -11.49
N ASP A 40 0.91 -12.38 -10.99
CA ASP A 40 0.46 -11.01 -10.93
C ASP A 40 0.41 -10.49 -9.47
N TYR A 41 -0.04 -9.26 -9.30
CA TYR A 41 -0.12 -8.65 -7.98
C TYR A 41 -1.15 -9.31 -7.06
N VAL A 42 -2.17 -10.00 -7.62
CA VAL A 42 -3.15 -10.78 -6.85
C VAL A 42 -2.51 -12.02 -6.27
N ASP A 43 -1.68 -12.72 -7.05
CA ASP A 43 -0.90 -13.87 -6.57
C ASP A 43 0.06 -13.45 -5.45
N MET A 44 0.70 -12.28 -5.60
CA MET A 44 1.60 -11.76 -4.57
C MET A 44 0.87 -11.34 -3.30
N MET A 45 -0.35 -10.80 -3.39
CA MET A 45 -1.19 -10.55 -2.21
C MET A 45 -1.56 -11.86 -1.50
N ASN A 46 -1.93 -12.91 -2.23
CA ASN A 46 -2.22 -14.22 -1.66
C ASN A 46 -1.00 -14.78 -0.92
N LEU A 47 0.16 -14.76 -1.58
CA LEU A 47 1.42 -15.20 -0.98
C LEU A 47 1.76 -14.41 0.29
N THR A 48 1.58 -13.10 0.26
CA THR A 48 1.85 -12.21 1.41
C THR A 48 0.92 -12.52 2.58
N GLU A 49 -0.38 -12.70 2.31
CA GLU A 49 -1.37 -13.04 3.31
C GLU A 49 -1.07 -14.41 3.96
N GLU A 50 -0.79 -15.44 3.17
CA GLU A 50 -0.44 -16.77 3.66
C GLU A 50 0.85 -16.74 4.48
N LEU A 51 1.92 -16.13 3.95
CA LEU A 51 3.22 -16.04 4.62
C LEU A 51 3.12 -15.37 6.00
N ILE A 52 2.41 -14.25 6.09
CA ILE A 52 2.28 -13.52 7.36
C ILE A 52 1.40 -14.31 8.33
N LYS A 53 0.32 -14.95 7.89
CA LYS A 53 -0.51 -15.81 8.75
C LYS A 53 0.29 -16.98 9.31
N ASP A 54 1.09 -17.64 8.50
CA ASP A 54 1.95 -18.76 8.95
C ASP A 54 2.99 -18.28 9.98
N ILE A 55 3.66 -17.14 9.72
CA ILE A 55 4.63 -16.56 10.66
C ILE A 55 3.97 -16.20 11.99
N ILE A 56 2.78 -15.60 11.97
CA ILE A 56 2.04 -15.23 13.18
C ILE A 56 1.61 -16.48 13.94
N ALA A 57 1.11 -17.52 13.27
CA ALA A 57 0.74 -18.77 13.89
C ALA A 57 1.93 -19.45 14.57
N ASP A 58 3.08 -19.50 13.90
CA ASP A 58 4.30 -20.09 14.43
C ASP A 58 4.89 -19.30 15.59
N ALA A 59 4.97 -17.98 15.47
CA ALA A 59 5.60 -17.14 16.45
C ALA A 59 4.74 -16.85 17.69
N CYS A 60 3.43 -16.73 17.51
CA CYS A 60 2.48 -16.32 18.56
C CYS A 60 1.58 -17.46 19.05
N GLY A 61 1.51 -18.58 18.32
CA GLY A 61 0.61 -19.70 18.62
C GLY A 61 -0.87 -19.40 18.40
N SER A 62 -1.22 -18.24 17.83
CA SER A 62 -2.59 -17.78 17.58
C SER A 62 -2.61 -16.76 16.44
N LEU A 63 -3.67 -16.78 15.64
CA LEU A 63 -3.95 -15.75 14.63
C LEU A 63 -4.73 -14.55 15.20
N ILE A 64 -5.08 -14.57 16.47
CA ILE A 64 -5.64 -13.42 17.15
C ILE A 64 -4.57 -12.92 18.12
N ILE A 65 -4.09 -11.70 17.89
CA ILE A 65 -3.02 -11.10 18.68
C ILE A 65 -3.40 -9.73 19.22
N ASN A 66 -2.83 -9.35 20.35
CA ASN A 66 -2.95 -8.01 20.89
C ASN A 66 -1.69 -7.21 20.59
N TYR A 67 -1.84 -6.10 19.87
CA TYR A 67 -0.77 -5.17 19.56
C TYR A 67 -1.18 -3.74 19.89
N GLN A 68 -0.41 -3.04 20.70
CA GLN A 68 -0.71 -1.66 21.15
C GLN A 68 -2.14 -1.49 21.71
N ASN A 69 -2.57 -2.43 22.54
CA ASN A 69 -3.93 -2.49 23.12
C ASN A 69 -5.07 -2.65 22.10
N LYS A 70 -4.77 -3.14 20.89
CA LYS A 70 -5.77 -3.49 19.89
C LYS A 70 -5.70 -4.98 19.62
N GLU A 71 -6.85 -5.66 19.65
CA GLU A 71 -6.98 -7.03 19.20
C GLU A 71 -7.08 -7.05 17.67
N ILE A 72 -6.24 -7.85 17.02
CA ILE A 72 -6.21 -8.00 15.58
C ILE A 72 -6.45 -9.46 15.25
N ASP A 73 -7.44 -9.73 14.41
CA ASP A 73 -7.80 -11.08 13.98
C ASP A 73 -7.30 -11.35 12.57
N PHE A 74 -6.15 -12.01 12.46
CA PHE A 74 -5.55 -12.41 11.19
C PHE A 74 -6.20 -13.64 10.56
N SER A 75 -7.10 -14.35 11.26
CA SER A 75 -7.76 -15.55 10.72
C SER A 75 -8.75 -15.23 9.62
N LYS A 76 -9.32 -14.03 9.62
CA LYS A 76 -10.27 -13.57 8.62
C LYS A 76 -9.60 -13.32 7.27
N PRO A 77 -10.35 -13.36 6.15
CA PRO A 77 -9.86 -12.86 4.87
C PRO A 77 -9.51 -11.36 4.97
N TRP A 78 -8.34 -10.99 4.48
CA TRP A 78 -7.90 -9.60 4.53
C TRP A 78 -8.62 -8.76 3.48
N SER A 79 -8.94 -7.53 3.83
CA SER A 79 -9.61 -6.60 2.92
C SER A 79 -8.69 -6.23 1.75
N ARG A 80 -9.26 -6.18 0.54
CA ARG A 80 -8.60 -5.70 -0.69
C ARG A 80 -9.47 -4.62 -1.27
N ILE A 81 -9.01 -3.39 -1.25
CA ILE A 81 -9.81 -2.22 -1.62
C ILE A 81 -8.97 -1.23 -2.41
N SER A 82 -9.52 -0.67 -3.49
CA SER A 82 -8.82 0.33 -4.28
C SER A 82 -8.57 1.61 -3.48
N MET A 83 -7.50 2.34 -3.83
CA MET A 83 -7.21 3.62 -3.18
C MET A 83 -8.36 4.61 -3.35
N LYS A 84 -9.02 4.64 -4.50
CA LYS A 84 -10.19 5.50 -4.73
C LYS A 84 -11.37 5.14 -3.84
N ASP A 85 -11.69 3.84 -3.74
CA ASP A 85 -12.83 3.36 -2.96
C ASP A 85 -12.61 3.56 -1.45
N ILE A 86 -11.40 3.29 -0.96
CA ILE A 86 -11.11 3.48 0.46
C ILE A 86 -11.12 4.97 0.84
N VAL A 87 -10.60 5.85 0.00
CA VAL A 87 -10.70 7.30 0.21
C VAL A 87 -12.15 7.75 0.19
N LYS A 88 -12.95 7.31 -0.77
CA LYS A 88 -14.40 7.59 -0.83
C LYS A 88 -15.11 7.11 0.44
N LYS A 89 -14.81 5.91 0.92
CA LYS A 89 -15.39 5.32 2.14
C LYS A 89 -15.13 6.18 3.37
N TYR A 90 -13.92 6.71 3.54
CA TYR A 90 -13.52 7.42 4.76
C TYR A 90 -13.74 8.93 4.71
N THR A 91 -13.80 9.53 3.52
CA THR A 91 -13.89 10.99 3.34
C THR A 91 -15.18 11.45 2.66
N GLY A 92 -15.89 10.56 1.98
CA GLY A 92 -17.04 10.88 1.14
C GLY A 92 -16.67 11.46 -0.23
N ILE A 93 -15.40 11.71 -0.51
CA ILE A 93 -14.95 12.26 -1.80
C ILE A 93 -14.80 11.15 -2.82
N ASP A 94 -15.55 11.27 -3.91
CA ASP A 94 -15.47 10.37 -5.07
C ASP A 94 -14.56 10.97 -6.13
N PHE A 95 -13.34 10.44 -6.24
CA PHE A 95 -12.37 10.94 -7.21
C PHE A 95 -12.75 10.66 -8.67
N ASP A 96 -13.56 9.64 -8.94
CA ASP A 96 -14.06 9.35 -10.29
C ASP A 96 -15.05 10.41 -10.78
N SER A 97 -15.73 11.10 -9.86
CA SER A 97 -16.70 12.15 -10.20
C SER A 97 -16.06 13.40 -10.83
N PHE A 98 -14.77 13.61 -10.65
CA PHE A 98 -14.08 14.81 -11.16
C PHE A 98 -13.73 14.72 -12.64
N SER A 99 -13.74 13.54 -13.26
CA SER A 99 -13.52 13.35 -14.71
C SER A 99 -12.29 14.10 -15.26
N GLY A 100 -11.21 14.16 -14.49
CA GLY A 100 -9.97 14.86 -14.83
C GLY A 100 -9.91 16.34 -14.43
N ASP A 101 -10.96 16.92 -13.86
CA ASP A 101 -10.96 18.30 -13.37
C ASP A 101 -10.19 18.41 -12.04
N PHE A 102 -8.91 18.73 -12.13
CA PHE A 102 -8.03 18.93 -10.97
C PHE A 102 -8.49 20.08 -10.06
N GLN A 103 -9.09 21.14 -10.61
CA GLN A 103 -9.49 22.29 -9.79
C GLN A 103 -10.73 21.94 -8.94
N ALA A 104 -11.68 21.21 -9.50
CA ALA A 104 -12.82 20.70 -8.74
C ALA A 104 -12.37 19.72 -7.64
N ALA A 105 -11.47 18.79 -7.95
CA ALA A 105 -10.88 17.87 -6.97
C ALA A 105 -10.15 18.65 -5.84
N LYS A 106 -9.35 19.64 -6.20
CA LYS A 106 -8.62 20.50 -5.27
C LYS A 106 -9.55 21.24 -4.30
N GLN A 107 -10.69 21.74 -4.78
CA GLN A 107 -11.67 22.42 -3.94
C GLN A 107 -12.36 21.44 -2.97
N ALA A 108 -12.72 20.25 -3.44
CA ALA A 108 -13.32 19.21 -2.62
C ALA A 108 -12.37 18.76 -1.50
N VAL A 109 -11.09 18.54 -1.81
CA VAL A 109 -10.08 18.12 -0.84
C VAL A 109 -9.80 19.21 0.21
N LYS A 110 -9.77 20.47 -0.16
CA LYS A 110 -9.66 21.58 0.80
C LYS A 110 -10.82 21.62 1.80
N SER A 111 -12.02 21.23 1.41
CA SER A 111 -13.18 21.23 2.30
C SER A 111 -13.06 20.25 3.48
N ILE A 112 -12.18 19.25 3.36
CA ILE A 112 -11.90 18.26 4.43
C ILE A 112 -10.60 18.53 5.18
N ASN A 113 -10.01 19.73 5.04
CA ASN A 113 -8.77 20.14 5.69
C ASN A 113 -7.60 19.18 5.44
N VAL A 114 -7.30 18.92 4.18
CA VAL A 114 -6.08 18.23 3.73
C VAL A 114 -5.11 19.28 3.24
N ASP A 115 -3.91 19.28 3.81
CA ASP A 115 -2.83 20.17 3.41
C ASP A 115 -1.98 19.49 2.33
N PHE A 116 -1.64 20.23 1.29
CA PHE A 116 -0.76 19.73 0.25
C PHE A 116 0.08 20.86 -0.37
N SER A 117 1.27 20.50 -0.81
CA SER A 117 2.22 21.45 -1.41
C SER A 117 1.88 21.76 -2.87
N ASP A 118 2.52 22.78 -3.42
CA ASP A 118 2.39 23.11 -4.85
C ASP A 118 2.95 22.04 -5.79
N LYS A 119 3.67 21.05 -5.26
CA LYS A 119 4.14 19.87 -6.02
C LYS A 119 3.01 18.91 -6.37
N VAL A 120 1.89 18.98 -5.63
CA VAL A 120 0.69 18.19 -5.90
C VAL A 120 -0.08 18.86 -7.03
N ASN A 121 0.14 18.42 -8.24
CA ASN A 121 -0.35 19.03 -9.48
C ASN A 121 -1.17 18.08 -10.35
N THR A 122 -1.45 16.86 -9.89
CA THR A 122 -2.29 15.86 -10.56
C THR A 122 -3.34 15.29 -9.61
N ILE A 123 -4.41 14.72 -10.18
CA ILE A 123 -5.48 14.07 -9.40
C ILE A 123 -4.94 12.87 -8.63
N GLY A 124 -4.06 12.07 -9.24
CA GLY A 124 -3.46 10.92 -8.58
C GLY A 124 -2.62 11.30 -7.36
N ARG A 125 -1.81 12.34 -7.46
CA ARG A 125 -1.06 12.86 -6.30
C ARG A 125 -1.97 13.42 -5.22
N LEU A 126 -3.04 14.10 -5.62
CA LEU A 126 -4.01 14.62 -4.65
C LEU A 126 -4.77 13.51 -3.93
N LEU A 127 -5.12 12.43 -4.64
CA LEU A 127 -5.71 11.22 -4.07
C LEU A 127 -4.79 10.61 -3.01
N ASN A 128 -3.49 10.49 -3.31
CA ASN A 128 -2.49 9.97 -2.37
C ASN A 128 -2.38 10.83 -1.10
N GLU A 129 -2.31 12.15 -1.22
CA GLU A 129 -2.30 13.06 -0.06
C GLU A 129 -3.54 12.90 0.84
N VAL A 130 -4.71 12.73 0.23
CA VAL A 130 -5.94 12.47 1.00
C VAL A 130 -5.87 11.12 1.71
N PHE A 131 -5.36 10.10 1.02
CA PHE A 131 -5.16 8.78 1.61
C PHE A 131 -4.25 8.84 2.83
N GLU A 132 -3.04 9.38 2.70
CA GLU A 132 -2.06 9.48 3.78
C GLU A 132 -2.59 10.25 5.00
N GLN A 133 -3.25 11.40 4.78
CA GLN A 133 -3.67 12.26 5.88
C GLN A 133 -5.02 11.87 6.51
N LYS A 134 -5.91 11.18 5.80
CA LYS A 134 -7.29 10.94 6.28
C LYS A 134 -7.66 9.47 6.44
N VAL A 135 -6.93 8.57 5.80
CA VAL A 135 -7.29 7.14 5.70
C VAL A 135 -6.27 6.26 6.41
N GLU A 136 -4.99 6.39 6.10
CA GLU A 136 -3.93 5.49 6.57
C GLU A 136 -4.01 5.23 8.08
N SER A 137 -4.12 6.27 8.89
CA SER A 137 -4.19 6.17 10.35
C SER A 137 -5.42 5.44 10.89
N LYS A 138 -6.40 5.12 10.05
CA LYS A 138 -7.65 4.42 10.41
C LYS A 138 -7.63 2.93 10.05
N LEU A 139 -6.59 2.47 9.34
CA LEU A 139 -6.45 1.09 8.91
C LEU A 139 -5.89 0.24 10.05
N ILE A 140 -6.75 -0.40 10.81
CA ILE A 140 -6.37 -1.25 11.95
C ILE A 140 -6.26 -2.71 11.51
N GLU A 141 -7.32 -3.24 10.91
CA GLU A 141 -7.36 -4.61 10.41
C GLU A 141 -6.48 -4.75 9.15
N PRO A 142 -5.90 -5.94 8.91
CA PRO A 142 -5.08 -6.18 7.72
C PRO A 142 -5.82 -5.81 6.44
N THR A 143 -5.30 -4.83 5.72
CA THR A 143 -5.93 -4.27 4.53
C THR A 143 -4.91 -4.06 3.43
N PHE A 144 -5.13 -4.71 2.29
CA PHE A 144 -4.43 -4.39 1.06
C PHE A 144 -5.11 -3.20 0.39
N VAL A 145 -4.41 -2.10 0.28
CA VAL A 145 -4.79 -0.98 -0.58
C VAL A 145 -4.20 -1.24 -1.94
N ILE A 146 -5.04 -1.28 -2.97
CA ILE A 146 -4.68 -1.65 -4.34
C ILE A 146 -4.94 -0.50 -5.30
N ASP A 147 -4.45 -0.64 -6.54
CA ASP A 147 -4.73 0.27 -7.63
C ASP A 147 -4.27 1.69 -7.32
N TYR A 148 -2.96 1.85 -7.22
CA TYR A 148 -2.30 3.14 -7.00
C TYR A 148 -2.30 3.98 -8.29
N PRO A 149 -2.36 5.33 -8.18
CA PRO A 149 -2.16 6.19 -9.33
C PRO A 149 -0.79 6.01 -10.00
N VAL A 150 -0.75 6.02 -11.32
CA VAL A 150 0.51 5.87 -12.08
C VAL A 150 1.52 6.98 -11.75
N GLU A 151 1.05 8.17 -11.37
CA GLU A 151 1.92 9.31 -10.99
C GLU A 151 2.68 9.07 -9.67
N ILE A 152 2.17 8.18 -8.83
CA ILE A 152 2.83 7.76 -7.58
C ILE A 152 3.74 6.56 -7.81
N SER A 153 3.39 5.70 -8.75
CA SER A 153 4.11 4.44 -9.00
C SER A 153 4.39 4.24 -10.48
N PRO A 154 5.22 5.10 -11.10
CA PRO A 154 5.42 5.10 -12.56
C PRO A 154 6.12 3.85 -13.08
N LEU A 155 6.80 3.09 -12.24
CA LEU A 155 7.50 1.85 -12.61
C LEU A 155 6.64 0.60 -12.50
N ALA A 156 5.49 0.69 -11.81
CA ALA A 156 4.58 -0.43 -11.69
C ALA A 156 3.78 -0.64 -12.99
N ARG A 157 3.32 -1.86 -13.21
CA ARG A 157 2.58 -2.24 -14.42
C ARG A 157 1.20 -1.57 -14.46
N PRO A 158 0.86 -0.74 -15.47
CA PRO A 158 -0.48 -0.18 -15.59
C PRO A 158 -1.55 -1.24 -15.80
N HIS A 159 -2.78 -0.97 -15.36
CA HIS A 159 -3.92 -1.78 -15.71
C HIS A 159 -4.20 -1.74 -17.22
N LEU A 160 -4.73 -2.82 -17.78
CA LEU A 160 -5.06 -2.88 -19.21
C LEU A 160 -6.19 -1.92 -19.56
N ASP A 161 -7.20 -1.85 -18.69
CA ASP A 161 -8.44 -1.12 -18.92
C ASP A 161 -8.41 0.31 -18.34
N ASN A 162 -7.49 0.58 -17.42
CA ASN A 162 -7.33 1.90 -16.79
C ASN A 162 -5.85 2.27 -16.66
N LYS A 163 -5.33 3.03 -17.61
CA LYS A 163 -3.91 3.43 -17.67
C LYS A 163 -3.51 4.45 -16.60
N GLU A 164 -4.46 5.05 -15.91
CA GLU A 164 -4.19 5.99 -14.82
C GLU A 164 -3.86 5.28 -13.51
N MET A 165 -4.17 3.98 -13.43
CA MET A 165 -3.93 3.15 -12.24
C MET A 165 -2.97 2.02 -12.56
N VAL A 166 -2.21 1.59 -11.56
CA VAL A 166 -1.22 0.52 -11.69
C VAL A 166 -1.54 -0.69 -10.83
N GLN A 167 -1.08 -1.86 -11.27
CA GLN A 167 -1.20 -3.14 -10.55
C GLN A 167 -0.18 -3.19 -9.41
N ARG A 168 -0.42 -2.37 -8.39
CA ARG A 168 0.38 -2.27 -7.17
C ARG A 168 -0.52 -2.41 -5.96
N PHE A 169 0.01 -2.96 -4.88
CA PHE A 169 -0.65 -2.98 -3.58
C PHE A 169 0.32 -2.60 -2.48
N GLU A 170 -0.23 -2.13 -1.38
CA GLU A 170 0.45 -1.98 -0.10
C GLU A 170 -0.40 -2.61 1.00
N LEU A 171 0.25 -3.22 1.98
CA LEU A 171 -0.42 -3.84 3.12
C LEU A 171 -0.31 -2.94 4.34
N PHE A 172 -1.44 -2.61 4.92
CA PHE A 172 -1.56 -1.85 6.16
C PHE A 172 -2.10 -2.73 7.29
N ILE A 173 -1.42 -2.72 8.44
CA ILE A 173 -1.85 -3.39 9.67
C ILE A 173 -1.56 -2.44 10.83
N VAL A 174 -2.60 -2.08 11.63
CA VAL A 174 -2.48 -1.14 12.76
C VAL A 174 -1.85 0.20 12.35
N CYS A 175 -2.28 0.74 11.21
CA CYS A 175 -1.77 2.00 10.64
C CYS A 175 -0.27 1.96 10.27
N LEU A 176 0.33 0.78 10.14
CA LEU A 176 1.69 0.60 9.67
C LEU A 176 1.69 -0.01 8.28
N LEU A 177 2.50 0.56 7.40
CA LEU A 177 2.78 0.01 6.09
C LEU A 177 3.76 -1.17 6.22
N TYR A 178 3.39 -2.32 5.67
CA TYR A 178 4.19 -3.55 5.71
C TYR A 178 4.76 -3.97 4.37
N THR A 179 4.36 -3.32 3.29
CA THR A 179 4.99 -3.51 2.00
C THR A 179 5.78 -2.27 1.68
N SER A 180 7.06 -2.45 1.47
CA SER A 180 7.84 -1.40 0.89
C SER A 180 7.87 -1.62 -0.61
N ASP A 181 8.01 -0.56 -1.32
CA ASP A 181 8.19 -0.64 -2.69
C ASP A 181 9.48 -0.05 -3.16
N ALA A 182 9.97 -0.69 -4.20
CA ALA A 182 11.06 -0.18 -4.98
C ALA A 182 10.70 1.10 -5.78
N ALA A 183 9.50 1.63 -5.58
CA ALA A 183 8.97 2.73 -6.38
C ALA A 183 9.09 4.10 -5.72
N ASP A 184 9.59 4.16 -4.48
CA ASP A 184 9.79 5.43 -3.76
C ASP A 184 11.19 6.04 -3.95
N GLU A 185 11.95 5.56 -4.95
CA GLU A 185 13.22 6.14 -5.36
C GLU A 185 13.08 7.15 -6.49
#